data_bca49667175bfa7d3ecde691415fb0a5
#
_entry.id   bca49667175bfa7d3ecde691415fb0a5
#
_cell.length_a   1.000
_cell.length_b   1.000
_cell.length_c   1.000
_cell.angle_alpha   90.00
_cell.angle_beta   90.00
_cell.angle_gamma   90.00
#
_symmetry.space_group_name_H-M   'P 1'
#
loop_
_entity.id
_entity.type
_entity.pdbx_description
1 polymer ?
#
loop_
_entity_poly.entity_id
_entity_poly.type
_entity_poly.pdbx_seq_one_letter_code
_entity_poly.pdbx_strand_id
1 'polypeptide(L)'
;MLVAEFKKYVFCCTHLSLTEADRMASLSLIKELAKGTRKPFFLAGDFNDEPASPFIQTLQQDFVILSDLNAPTFPASDPENTIDYITAYKKTARKLKVTSQRVANEPVASDHRPIVVELR
;
A
#
# COMPACT_ATOMS: atom_id res chain seq x y z
N MET A 1 -11.30 -6.96 0.76
CA MET A 1 -10.95 -5.53 0.67
C MET A 1 -11.98 -4.70 1.39
N LEU A 2 -11.56 -3.73 2.17
CA LEU A 2 -12.41 -2.76 2.88
C LEU A 2 -12.19 -1.37 2.30
N VAL A 3 -13.27 -0.64 2.00
CA VAL A 3 -13.20 0.75 1.53
C VAL A 3 -13.92 1.64 2.52
N ALA A 4 -13.21 2.63 3.05
CA ALA A 4 -13.74 3.64 3.95
C ALA A 4 -13.69 5.02 3.26
N GLU A 5 -14.85 5.63 3.08
CA GLU A 5 -14.94 6.98 2.54
C GLU A 5 -15.09 8.00 3.66
N PHE A 6 -14.11 8.91 3.73
CA PHE A 6 -14.10 10.03 4.65
C PHE A 6 -14.46 11.34 3.93
N LYS A 7 -14.70 12.39 4.68
CA LYS A 7 -15.03 13.71 4.10
C LYS A 7 -13.96 14.20 3.11
N LYS A 8 -12.69 13.97 3.42
CA LYS A 8 -11.56 14.54 2.67
C LYS A 8 -10.76 13.51 1.85
N TYR A 9 -10.92 12.21 2.08
CA TYR A 9 -10.17 11.15 1.40
C TYR A 9 -10.94 9.83 1.40
N VAL A 10 -10.47 8.88 0.59
CA VAL A 10 -10.91 7.48 0.58
C VAL A 10 -9.72 6.62 1.01
N PHE A 11 -9.95 5.69 1.92
CA PHE A 11 -8.92 4.73 2.36
C PHE A 11 -9.39 3.32 2.08
N CYS A 12 -8.58 2.59 1.33
CA CYS A 12 -8.82 1.20 0.98
C CYS A 12 -7.77 0.31 1.66
N CYS A 13 -8.22 -0.72 2.35
CA CYS A 13 -7.36 -1.71 2.98
C CYS A 13 -7.58 -3.08 2.34
N THR A 14 -6.50 -3.77 2.00
CA THR A 14 -6.56 -5.06 1.33
C THR A 14 -5.48 -6.02 1.82
N HIS A 15 -5.73 -7.31 1.64
CA HIS A 15 -4.75 -8.37 1.72
C HIS A 15 -4.84 -9.13 0.39
N LEU A 16 -3.84 -8.98 -0.46
CA LEU A 16 -3.86 -9.51 -1.81
C LEU A 16 -3.48 -10.98 -1.85
N SER A 17 -3.89 -11.65 -2.93
CA SER A 17 -3.61 -13.07 -3.17
C SER A 17 -2.10 -13.36 -3.26
N LEU A 18 -1.73 -14.58 -2.91
CA LEU A 18 -0.39 -15.13 -3.16
C LEU A 18 -0.13 -15.37 -4.66
N THR A 19 -1.18 -15.39 -5.49
CA THR A 19 -1.09 -15.62 -6.93
C THR A 19 -1.02 -14.30 -7.68
N GLU A 20 -0.03 -14.12 -8.54
CA GLU A 20 0.17 -12.88 -9.32
C GLU A 20 -1.04 -12.54 -10.21
N ALA A 21 -1.62 -13.53 -10.88
CA ALA A 21 -2.80 -13.31 -11.73
C ALA A 21 -3.99 -12.73 -10.96
N ASP A 22 -4.23 -13.20 -9.73
CA ASP A 22 -5.28 -12.69 -8.87
C ASP A 22 -4.97 -11.29 -8.36
N ARG A 23 -3.69 -11.00 -8.05
CA ARG A 23 -3.27 -9.66 -7.68
C ARG A 23 -3.48 -8.66 -8.80
N MET A 24 -3.16 -9.03 -10.05
CA MET A 24 -3.40 -8.21 -11.24
C MET A 24 -4.88 -7.94 -11.46
N ALA A 25 -5.74 -8.96 -11.29
CA ALA A 25 -7.19 -8.80 -11.37
C ALA A 25 -7.72 -7.85 -10.27
N SER A 26 -7.23 -8.01 -9.04
CA SER A 26 -7.56 -7.12 -7.92
C SER A 26 -7.14 -5.68 -8.19
N LEU A 27 -5.95 -5.47 -8.76
CA LEU A 27 -5.45 -4.14 -9.12
C LEU A 27 -6.37 -3.45 -10.14
N SER A 28 -6.89 -4.18 -11.12
CA SER A 28 -7.85 -3.62 -12.09
C SER A 28 -9.12 -3.10 -11.43
N LEU A 29 -9.68 -3.86 -10.47
CA LEU A 29 -10.85 -3.43 -9.69
C LEU A 29 -10.55 -2.21 -8.80
N ILE A 30 -9.39 -2.23 -8.15
CA ILE A 30 -8.95 -1.12 -7.29
C ILE A 30 -8.77 0.17 -8.12
N LYS A 31 -8.22 0.07 -9.32
CA LYS A 31 -8.08 1.22 -10.23
C LYS A 31 -9.43 1.81 -10.63
N GLU A 32 -10.44 0.98 -10.90
CA GLU A 32 -11.79 1.47 -11.19
C GLU A 32 -12.40 2.22 -9.99
N LEU A 33 -12.20 1.72 -8.77
CA LEU A 33 -12.61 2.44 -7.56
C LEU A 33 -11.89 3.78 -7.40
N ALA A 34 -10.57 3.81 -7.62
CA ALA A 34 -9.78 5.03 -7.52
C ALA A 34 -10.19 6.08 -8.56
N LYS A 35 -10.54 5.67 -9.78
CA LYS A 35 -11.06 6.55 -10.84
C LYS A 35 -12.42 7.16 -10.50
N GLY A 36 -13.20 6.51 -9.66
CA GLY A 36 -14.55 6.92 -9.25
C GLY A 36 -14.57 8.08 -8.25
N THR A 37 -13.44 8.53 -7.74
CA THR A 37 -13.37 9.63 -6.77
C THR A 37 -12.41 10.72 -7.20
N ARG A 38 -12.71 11.96 -6.78
CA ARG A 38 -11.81 13.13 -6.89
C ARG A 38 -11.00 13.37 -5.62
N LYS A 39 -11.36 12.67 -4.52
CA LYS A 39 -10.65 12.75 -3.25
C LYS A 39 -9.33 11.97 -3.35
N PRO A 40 -8.29 12.34 -2.58
CA PRO A 40 -7.13 11.47 -2.41
C PRO A 40 -7.56 10.04 -2.08
N PHE A 41 -7.10 9.09 -2.88
CA PHE A 41 -7.41 7.67 -2.72
C PHE A 41 -6.16 6.93 -2.25
N PHE A 42 -6.24 6.33 -1.08
CA PHE A 42 -5.17 5.53 -0.49
C PHE A 42 -5.50 4.05 -0.58
N LEU A 43 -4.47 3.25 -0.87
CA LEU A 43 -4.52 1.80 -0.83
C LEU A 43 -3.39 1.31 0.07
N ALA A 44 -3.74 0.53 1.09
CA ALA A 44 -2.77 -0.02 2.03
C ALA A 44 -3.06 -1.48 2.36
N GLY A 45 -2.04 -2.19 2.81
CA GLY A 45 -2.15 -3.58 3.28
C GLY A 45 -0.99 -4.46 2.87
N ASP A 46 -1.18 -5.75 3.06
CA ASP A 46 -0.29 -6.80 2.59
C ASP A 46 -0.55 -7.08 1.10
N PHE A 47 0.44 -6.77 0.26
CA PHE A 47 0.34 -6.99 -1.18
C PHE A 47 0.93 -8.33 -1.61
N ASN A 48 1.51 -9.10 -0.68
CA ASN A 48 2.11 -10.42 -0.93
C ASN A 48 3.13 -10.43 -2.08
N ASP A 49 3.83 -9.33 -2.29
CA ASP A 49 4.85 -9.22 -3.32
C ASP A 49 5.90 -8.17 -2.97
N GLU A 50 7.09 -8.35 -3.51
CA GLU A 50 8.25 -7.50 -3.21
C GLU A 50 8.37 -6.32 -4.20
N PRO A 51 9.12 -5.25 -3.84
CA PRO A 51 9.21 -4.04 -4.67
C PRO A 51 9.66 -4.26 -6.11
N ALA A 52 10.54 -5.24 -6.36
CA ALA A 52 11.07 -5.51 -7.70
C ALA A 52 10.16 -6.40 -8.55
N SER A 53 9.05 -6.90 -8.01
CA SER A 53 8.14 -7.80 -8.73
C SER A 53 7.42 -7.11 -9.90
N PRO A 54 7.02 -7.87 -10.94
CA PRO A 54 6.21 -7.34 -12.03
C PRO A 54 4.91 -6.70 -11.57
N PHE A 55 4.26 -7.28 -10.55
CA PHE A 55 3.02 -6.74 -9.99
C PHE A 55 3.24 -5.34 -9.37
N ILE A 56 4.24 -5.19 -8.49
CA ILE A 56 4.52 -3.89 -7.85
C ILE A 56 4.96 -2.85 -8.89
N GLN A 57 5.72 -3.25 -9.91
CA GLN A 57 6.08 -2.36 -11.02
C GLN A 57 4.84 -1.89 -11.81
N THR A 58 3.88 -2.78 -12.02
CA THR A 58 2.60 -2.45 -12.67
C THR A 58 1.76 -1.51 -11.80
N LEU A 59 1.65 -1.80 -10.50
CA LEU A 59 0.97 -0.93 -9.53
C LEU A 59 1.52 0.50 -9.58
N GLN A 60 2.83 0.65 -9.65
CA GLN A 60 3.51 1.95 -9.66
C GLN A 60 3.26 2.79 -10.92
N GLN A 61 2.65 2.24 -11.95
CA GLN A 61 2.20 3.04 -13.11
C GLN A 61 1.10 4.04 -12.69
N ASP A 62 0.19 3.64 -11.79
CA ASP A 62 -0.96 4.43 -11.38
C ASP A 62 -0.93 4.88 -9.92
N PHE A 63 -0.17 4.20 -9.08
CA PHE A 63 -0.04 4.50 -7.65
C PHE A 63 1.39 4.91 -7.29
N VAL A 64 1.52 5.85 -6.38
CA VAL A 64 2.79 6.18 -5.74
C VAL A 64 2.88 5.44 -4.42
N ILE A 65 4.01 4.78 -4.17
CA ILE A 65 4.28 4.14 -2.88
C ILE A 65 4.78 5.22 -1.91
N LEU A 66 4.13 5.32 -0.76
CA LEU A 66 4.41 6.31 0.27
C LEU A 66 5.25 5.71 1.41
N SER A 67 5.14 4.40 1.63
CA SER A 67 5.94 3.67 2.63
C SER A 67 7.37 3.43 2.15
N ASP A 68 8.27 3.11 3.10
CA ASP A 68 9.68 2.87 2.80
C ASP A 68 9.88 1.51 2.12
N LEU A 69 10.31 1.53 0.86
CA LEU A 69 10.58 0.33 0.07
C LEU A 69 11.82 -0.46 0.54
N ASN A 70 12.69 0.17 1.32
CA ASN A 70 13.93 -0.44 1.80
C ASN A 70 13.81 -1.00 3.23
N ALA A 71 12.65 -0.83 3.87
CA ALA A 71 12.39 -1.30 5.21
C ALA A 71 11.51 -2.56 5.17
N PRO A 72 12.06 -3.76 5.48
CA PRO A 72 11.28 -4.99 5.45
C PRO A 72 10.24 -5.03 6.58
N THR A 73 9.12 -5.70 6.33
CA THR A 73 7.95 -5.76 7.21
C THR A 73 7.65 -7.17 7.72
N PHE A 74 8.16 -8.21 7.07
CA PHE A 74 7.85 -9.60 7.35
C PHE A 74 9.10 -10.49 7.27
N PRO A 75 9.25 -11.53 8.12
CA PRO A 75 8.49 -11.75 9.35
C PRO A 75 8.86 -10.73 10.43
N ALA A 76 7.94 -10.43 11.35
CA ALA A 76 8.14 -9.37 12.34
C ALA A 76 9.32 -9.63 13.29
N SER A 77 9.63 -10.90 13.59
CA SER A 77 10.74 -11.30 14.46
C SER A 77 12.12 -10.99 13.88
N ASP A 78 12.28 -11.19 12.55
CA ASP A 78 13.51 -10.92 11.80
C ASP A 78 13.15 -10.55 10.36
N PRO A 79 12.82 -9.27 10.07
CA PRO A 79 12.27 -8.88 8.79
C PRO A 79 13.26 -9.04 7.64
N GLU A 80 12.80 -9.71 6.58
CA GLU A 80 13.55 -9.95 5.36
C GLU A 80 12.83 -9.44 4.11
N ASN A 81 11.48 -9.42 4.14
CA ASN A 81 10.65 -9.12 2.99
C ASN A 81 9.86 -7.81 3.19
N THR A 82 9.79 -7.00 2.15
CA THR A 82 8.93 -5.82 2.08
C THR A 82 7.69 -6.19 1.27
N ILE A 83 6.58 -6.51 1.96
CA ILE A 83 5.34 -6.97 1.34
C ILE A 83 4.11 -6.15 1.77
N ASP A 84 4.27 -5.28 2.76
CA ASP A 84 3.24 -4.37 3.26
C ASP A 84 3.49 -2.96 2.75
N TYR A 85 2.47 -2.30 2.23
CA TYR A 85 2.61 -1.01 1.58
C TYR A 85 1.50 -0.03 1.99
N ILE A 86 1.83 1.25 1.96
CA ILE A 86 0.88 2.35 1.91
C ILE A 86 1.12 3.10 0.62
N THR A 87 0.08 3.23 -0.20
CA THR A 87 0.14 3.86 -1.52
C THR A 87 -0.97 4.87 -1.71
N ALA A 88 -0.82 5.74 -2.71
CA ALA A 88 -1.86 6.66 -3.11
C ALA A 88 -2.01 6.71 -4.64
N TYR A 89 -3.25 6.89 -5.11
CA TYR A 89 -3.54 7.04 -6.53
C TYR A 89 -2.98 8.36 -7.06
N LYS A 90 -2.08 8.29 -8.03
CA LYS A 90 -1.30 9.44 -8.52
C LYS A 90 -2.16 10.62 -8.95
N LYS A 91 -3.30 10.36 -9.61
CA LYS A 91 -4.15 11.44 -10.14
C LYS A 91 -4.80 12.28 -9.06
N THR A 92 -5.05 11.72 -7.88
CA THR A 92 -5.70 12.42 -6.76
C THR A 92 -4.74 12.80 -5.64
N ALA A 93 -3.49 12.34 -5.70
CA ALA A 93 -2.49 12.50 -4.63
C ALA A 93 -1.40 13.55 -4.94
N ARG A 94 -1.53 14.34 -6.00
CA ARG A 94 -0.48 15.24 -6.52
C ARG A 94 0.04 16.29 -5.51
N LYS A 95 -0.78 16.67 -4.54
CA LYS A 95 -0.42 17.68 -3.53
C LYS A 95 0.09 17.08 -2.22
N LEU A 96 0.07 15.75 -2.08
CA LEU A 96 0.50 15.08 -0.87
C LEU A 96 2.02 15.01 -0.80
N LYS A 97 2.57 15.27 0.39
CA LYS A 97 4.00 15.16 0.67
C LYS A 97 4.20 14.22 1.86
N VAL A 98 5.09 13.24 1.70
CA VAL A 98 5.54 12.39 2.80
C VAL A 98 6.49 13.22 3.67
N THR A 99 6.14 13.38 4.94
CA THR A 99 6.98 14.05 5.93
C THR A 99 7.77 13.06 6.79
N SER A 100 7.25 11.86 6.96
CA SER A 100 7.90 10.77 7.69
C SER A 100 7.38 9.43 7.20
N GLN A 101 8.26 8.43 7.14
CA GLN A 101 7.92 7.04 6.86
C GLN A 101 8.81 6.11 7.67
N ARG A 102 8.23 5.07 8.26
CA ARG A 102 8.98 4.09 9.05
C ARG A 102 8.23 2.77 9.18
N VAL A 103 8.98 1.71 9.45
CA VAL A 103 8.48 0.42 9.95
C VAL A 103 8.70 0.41 11.46
N ALA A 104 7.64 0.18 12.24
CA ALA A 104 7.74 0.15 13.69
C ALA A 104 8.46 -1.14 14.14
N ASN A 105 9.37 -1.00 15.12
CA ASN A 105 10.05 -2.15 15.71
C ASN A 105 9.13 -2.84 16.72
N GLU A 106 8.16 -3.60 16.22
CA GLU A 106 7.20 -4.36 17.01
C GLU A 106 7.20 -5.83 16.55
N PRO A 107 7.97 -6.72 17.25
CA PRO A 107 8.15 -8.09 16.81
C PRO A 107 7.09 -9.08 17.32
N VAL A 108 6.15 -8.67 18.18
CA VAL A 108 5.31 -9.59 18.96
C VAL A 108 3.82 -9.46 18.65
N ALA A 109 3.32 -8.25 18.37
CA ALA A 109 1.88 -8.01 18.21
C ALA A 109 1.27 -8.68 16.97
N SER A 110 2.10 -8.96 15.95
CA SER A 110 1.73 -9.64 14.70
C SER A 110 2.98 -10.29 14.11
N ASP A 111 2.82 -11.18 13.16
CA ASP A 111 3.92 -11.69 12.32
C ASP A 111 4.36 -10.68 11.23
N HIS A 112 3.61 -9.59 11.03
CA HIS A 112 4.02 -8.42 10.25
C HIS A 112 4.32 -7.22 11.16
N ARG A 113 5.30 -6.41 10.79
CA ARG A 113 5.58 -5.14 11.48
C ARG A 113 4.67 -4.03 10.99
N PRO A 114 4.18 -3.14 11.87
CA PRO A 114 3.39 -2.00 11.47
C PRO A 114 4.19 -1.02 10.60
N ILE A 115 3.54 -0.49 9.56
CA ILE A 115 4.10 0.59 8.75
C ILE A 115 3.39 1.89 9.05
N VAL A 116 4.14 2.98 9.12
CA VAL A 116 3.63 4.31 9.45
C VAL A 116 4.13 5.32 8.42
N VAL A 117 3.20 6.11 7.90
CA VAL A 117 3.50 7.22 6.98
C VAL A 117 2.79 8.47 7.49
N GLU A 118 3.53 9.55 7.59
CA GLU A 118 2.98 10.87 7.89
C GLU A 118 2.95 11.71 6.62
N LEU A 119 1.83 12.34 6.36
CA LEU A 119 1.57 13.14 5.17
C LEU A 119 1.21 14.58 5.52
N ARG A 120 1.58 15.45 4.61
CA ARG A 120 1.18 16.86 4.64
C ARG A 120 0.53 17.25 3.33
#